data_1c50b2e3d085c2aed89c6a2c9f782670
#
_entry.id   1c50b2e3d085c2aed89c6a2c9f782670
#
_cell.length_a   1.000
_cell.length_b   1.000
_cell.length_c   1.000
_cell.angle_alpha   90.00
_cell.angle_beta   90.00
_cell.angle_gamma   90.00
#
_symmetry.space_group_name_H-M   'P 1'
#
loop_
_entity.id
_entity.type
_entity.pdbx_description
1 polymer ?
#
loop_
_entity_poly.entity_id
_entity_poly.type
_entity_poly.pdbx_seq_one_letter_code
_entity_poly.pdbx_strand_id
1 'polypeptide(L)'
;GMPMEKVFVNVHRYGNMSAATVPVALVEAVEEGRVKPGSMLLLPAFGAGLTWCAHLVRWGDRVTPKGLSDAELPPCNQTGLEMVREFRRRKAAHAATGTG
;
A
#
# COMPACT_ATOMS: atom_id res chain seq x y z
N GLY A 1 20.76 19.01 1.83
CA GLY A 1 19.93 17.90 1.49
C GLY A 1 20.13 16.71 2.41
N MET A 2 19.16 15.80 2.42
CA MET A 2 19.26 14.55 3.20
C MET A 2 20.16 13.55 2.47
N PRO A 3 21.10 12.87 3.16
CA PRO A 3 21.91 11.82 2.54
C PRO A 3 21.02 10.68 2.04
N MET A 4 21.31 10.13 0.85
CA MET A 4 20.52 9.04 0.24
C MET A 4 20.51 7.76 1.08
N GLU A 5 21.52 7.52 1.88
CA GLU A 5 21.56 6.38 2.81
C GLU A 5 20.46 6.43 3.89
N LYS A 6 19.89 7.60 4.14
CA LYS A 6 18.75 7.80 5.05
C LYS A 6 17.39 7.70 4.35
N VAL A 7 17.37 7.52 3.04
CA VAL A 7 16.16 7.42 2.24
C VAL A 7 15.99 5.98 1.78
N PHE A 8 14.85 5.37 2.14
CA PHE A 8 14.51 4.04 1.63
C PHE A 8 13.82 4.16 0.27
N VAL A 9 14.37 3.49 -0.72
CA VAL A 9 13.88 3.55 -2.10
C VAL A 9 13.72 2.14 -2.66
N ASN A 10 12.49 1.79 -3.09
CA ASN A 10 12.19 0.51 -3.72
C ASN A 10 11.34 0.64 -5.00
N VAL A 11 11.20 1.84 -5.52
CA VAL A 11 10.42 2.12 -6.74
C VAL A 11 10.92 1.33 -7.95
N HIS A 12 12.20 1.01 -8.00
CA HIS A 12 12.80 0.22 -9.08
C HIS A 12 12.34 -1.25 -9.08
N ARG A 13 11.81 -1.75 -7.96
CA ARG A 13 11.26 -3.11 -7.85
C ARG A 13 9.77 -3.17 -8.17
N TYR A 14 9.00 -2.20 -7.69
CA TYR A 14 7.54 -2.25 -7.68
C TYR A 14 6.88 -1.17 -8.52
N GLY A 15 7.60 -0.13 -8.90
CA GLY A 15 6.99 1.07 -9.47
C GLY A 15 6.14 1.84 -8.46
N ASN A 16 5.21 2.62 -8.96
CA ASN A 16 4.24 3.33 -8.12
C ASN A 16 3.03 2.42 -7.87
N MET A 17 2.83 2.04 -6.61
CA MET A 17 1.71 1.19 -6.17
C MET A 17 0.57 1.98 -5.52
N SER A 18 0.50 3.28 -5.76
CA SER A 18 -0.49 4.18 -5.12
C SER A 18 -0.47 4.05 -3.59
N ALA A 19 -1.59 3.71 -2.97
CA ALA A 19 -1.72 3.60 -1.51
C ALA A 19 -0.79 2.56 -0.88
N ALA A 20 -0.37 1.54 -1.62
CA ALA A 20 0.51 0.48 -1.13
C ALA A 20 2.00 0.87 -1.13
N THR A 21 2.39 1.94 -1.81
CA THR A 21 3.80 2.33 -2.00
C THR A 21 4.54 2.51 -0.68
N VAL A 22 4.02 3.33 0.23
CA VAL A 22 4.67 3.60 1.52
C VAL A 22 4.61 2.39 2.46
N PRO A 23 3.48 1.68 2.63
CA PRO A 23 3.43 0.47 3.45
C PRO A 23 4.41 -0.63 3.01
N VAL A 24 4.52 -0.89 1.72
CA VAL A 24 5.47 -1.92 1.21
C VAL A 24 6.92 -1.49 1.44
N ALA A 25 7.25 -0.22 1.21
CA ALA A 25 8.58 0.31 1.51
C ALA A 25 8.91 0.17 3.01
N LEU A 26 7.95 0.42 3.89
CA LEU A 26 8.12 0.26 5.33
C LEU A 26 8.38 -1.19 5.72
N VAL A 27 7.62 -2.14 5.18
CA VAL A 27 7.82 -3.57 5.43
C VAL A 27 9.23 -4.00 5.02
N GLU A 28 9.66 -3.67 3.82
CA GLU A 28 11.00 -4.01 3.35
C GLU A 28 12.10 -3.35 4.18
N ALA A 29 11.93 -2.10 4.59
CA ALA A 29 12.88 -1.41 5.44
C ALA A 29 13.04 -2.10 6.81
N VAL A 30 11.95 -2.63 7.37
CA VAL A 30 11.99 -3.44 8.60
C VAL A 30 12.69 -4.78 8.35
N GLU A 31 12.36 -5.48 7.27
CA GLU A 31 12.96 -6.75 6.89
C GLU A 31 14.47 -6.63 6.65
N GLU A 32 14.91 -5.55 6.03
CA GLU A 32 16.34 -5.26 5.80
C GLU A 32 17.08 -4.76 7.06
N GLY A 33 16.40 -4.64 8.19
CA GLY A 33 16.98 -4.18 9.44
C GLY A 33 17.37 -2.70 9.46
N ARG A 34 16.80 -1.90 8.58
CA ARG A 34 17.05 -0.45 8.50
C ARG A 34 16.29 0.34 9.55
N VAL A 35 15.24 -0.24 10.11
CA VAL A 35 14.45 0.36 11.17
C VAL A 35 14.93 -0.21 12.52
N LYS A 36 15.37 0.66 13.41
CA LYS A 36 15.84 0.33 14.77
C LYS A 36 14.78 0.71 15.80
N PRO A 37 14.80 0.11 16.99
CA PRO A 37 13.96 0.60 18.09
C PRO A 37 14.16 2.09 18.32
N GLY A 38 13.07 2.84 18.39
CA GLY A 38 13.09 4.28 18.54
C GLY A 38 13.46 5.10 17.29
N SER A 39 13.66 4.47 16.13
CA SER A 39 13.88 5.19 14.88
C SER A 39 12.79 6.21 14.60
N MET A 40 13.20 7.38 14.11
CA MET A 40 12.28 8.41 13.66
C MET A 40 12.08 8.25 12.14
N LEU A 41 10.85 7.92 11.74
CA LEU A 41 10.48 7.69 10.35
C LEU A 41 9.66 8.85 9.82
N LEU A 42 10.03 9.37 8.67
CA LEU A 42 9.23 10.31 7.90
C LEU A 42 8.60 9.58 6.72
N LEU A 43 7.27 9.57 6.67
CA LEU A 43 6.47 8.86 5.67
C LEU A 43 5.67 9.87 4.84
N PRO A 44 6.28 10.47 3.80
CA PRO A 44 5.56 11.37 2.90
C PRO A 44 4.77 10.60 1.86
N ALA A 45 3.61 11.11 1.49
CA ALA A 45 2.77 10.53 0.44
C ALA A 45 2.05 11.63 -0.34
N PHE A 46 1.79 11.35 -1.62
CA PHE A 46 1.07 12.21 -2.54
C PHE A 46 -0.06 11.41 -3.18
N GLY A 47 -1.19 12.06 -3.35
CA GLY A 47 -2.36 11.50 -4.01
C GLY A 47 -2.80 12.33 -5.22
N ALA A 48 -3.71 11.76 -6.01
CA ALA A 48 -4.17 12.34 -7.27
C ALA A 48 -5.07 13.57 -7.12
N GLY A 49 -5.47 13.90 -5.92
CA GLY A 49 -6.53 14.84 -5.62
C GLY A 49 -6.40 16.36 -5.86
N LEU A 50 -5.34 17.13 -5.84
CA LEU A 50 -3.97 16.96 -5.40
C LEU A 50 -3.92 16.92 -3.86
N THR A 51 -3.61 15.80 -3.30
CA THR A 51 -3.50 15.61 -1.87
C THR A 51 -2.08 15.19 -1.50
N TRP A 52 -1.65 15.57 -0.32
CA TRP A 52 -0.39 15.11 0.22
C TRP A 52 -0.45 15.07 1.74
N CYS A 53 0.36 14.24 2.32
CA CYS A 53 0.57 14.20 3.76
C CYS A 53 2.01 13.77 4.07
N ALA A 54 2.42 14.01 5.29
CA ALA A 54 3.64 13.46 5.83
C ALA A 54 3.40 13.05 7.29
N HIS A 55 3.74 11.81 7.62
CA HIS A 55 3.67 11.32 8.99
C HIS A 55 5.08 11.21 9.56
N LEU A 56 5.27 11.73 10.76
CA LEU A 56 6.47 11.53 11.54
C LEU A 56 6.15 10.51 12.63
N VAL A 57 6.81 9.36 12.58
CA VAL A 57 6.53 8.22 13.45
C VAL A 57 7.78 7.83 14.23
N ARG A 58 7.69 7.77 15.54
CA ARG A 58 8.71 7.12 16.37
C ARG A 58 8.40 5.62 16.43
N TRP A 59 9.32 4.82 15.90
CA TRP A 59 9.15 3.38 15.88
C TRP A 59 9.30 2.79 17.29
N GLY A 60 8.47 1.82 17.62
CA GLY A 60 8.57 1.09 18.89
C GLY A 60 9.68 0.05 18.87
N ASP A 61 9.62 -0.86 19.83
CA ASP A 61 10.66 -1.89 20.02
C ASP A 61 10.54 -3.08 19.06
N ARG A 62 9.41 -3.18 18.35
CA ARG A 62 9.15 -4.30 17.46
C ARG A 62 9.81 -4.06 16.09
N VAL A 63 11.01 -4.59 15.93
CA VAL A 63 11.80 -4.49 14.70
C VAL A 63 12.04 -5.84 14.02
N THR A 64 11.55 -6.93 14.62
CA THR A 64 11.65 -8.27 14.06
C THR A 64 10.33 -8.60 13.35
N PRO A 65 10.36 -8.96 12.06
CA PRO A 65 9.19 -9.43 11.33
C PRO A 65 8.58 -10.67 11.99
N LYS A 66 7.25 -10.75 12.01
CA LYS A 66 6.54 -11.91 12.58
C LYS A 66 6.61 -13.17 11.70
N GLY A 67 7.13 -13.05 10.50
CA GLY A 67 7.15 -14.10 9.50
C GLY A 67 6.03 -13.93 8.47
N LEU A 68 5.92 -14.89 7.58
CA LEU A 68 4.89 -14.90 6.55
C LEU A 68 3.53 -15.27 7.14
N SER A 69 2.48 -14.64 6.63
CA SER A 69 1.11 -15.02 6.94
C SER A 69 0.73 -16.28 6.15
N ASP A 70 -0.10 -17.13 6.75
CA ASP A 70 -0.77 -18.25 6.09
C ASP A 70 -2.08 -17.81 5.41
N ALA A 71 -2.39 -16.53 5.44
CA ALA A 71 -3.57 -15.98 4.79
C ALA A 71 -3.44 -16.12 3.26
N GLU A 72 -4.45 -16.68 2.65
CA GLU A 72 -4.57 -16.80 1.20
C GLU A 72 -5.68 -15.87 0.69
N LEU A 73 -5.49 -15.36 -0.52
CA LEU A 73 -6.56 -14.64 -1.20
C LEU A 73 -7.65 -15.64 -1.60
N PRO A 74 -8.93 -15.27 -1.48
CA PRO A 74 -10.00 -16.13 -1.97
C PRO A 74 -9.78 -16.45 -3.47
N PRO A 75 -10.06 -17.67 -3.91
CA PRO A 75 -9.88 -18.05 -5.30
C PRO A 75 -10.76 -17.17 -6.20
N CYS A 76 -10.17 -16.68 -7.28
CA CYS A 76 -10.88 -15.90 -8.29
C CYS A 76 -10.97 -16.72 -9.58
N ASN A 77 -12.16 -17.22 -9.89
CA ASN A 77 -12.43 -18.03 -11.07
C ASN A 77 -12.97 -17.22 -12.26
N GLN A 78 -12.99 -15.89 -12.13
CA GLN A 78 -13.46 -14.98 -13.16
C GLN A 78 -12.29 -14.28 -13.83
N THR A 79 -12.38 -14.09 -15.13
CA THR A 79 -11.48 -13.19 -15.85
C THR A 79 -11.80 -11.72 -15.52
N GLY A 80 -10.83 -10.83 -15.69
CA GLY A 80 -11.05 -9.40 -15.48
C GLY A 80 -12.19 -8.86 -16.35
N LEU A 81 -12.34 -9.36 -17.57
CA LEU A 81 -13.43 -8.96 -18.47
C LEU A 81 -14.81 -9.38 -17.95
N GLU A 82 -14.93 -10.58 -17.42
CA GLU A 82 -16.18 -11.04 -16.79
C GLU A 82 -16.56 -10.20 -15.58
N MET A 83 -15.60 -9.88 -14.73
CA MET A 83 -15.79 -8.99 -13.58
C MET A 83 -16.28 -7.60 -14.01
N VAL A 84 -15.68 -7.01 -15.04
CA VAL A 84 -16.11 -5.70 -15.57
C VAL A 84 -17.53 -5.76 -16.14
N ARG A 85 -17.88 -6.82 -16.87
CA ARG A 85 -19.24 -7.02 -17.43
C ARG A 85 -20.26 -7.15 -16.31
N GLU A 86 -19.95 -7.92 -15.28
CA GLU A 86 -20.82 -8.08 -14.12
C GLU A 86 -21.01 -6.77 -13.37
N PHE A 87 -19.94 -6.04 -13.11
CA PHE A 87 -20.02 -4.72 -12.48
C PHE A 87 -20.92 -3.75 -13.26
N ARG A 88 -20.79 -3.70 -14.59
CA ARG A 88 -21.64 -2.86 -15.45
C ARG A 88 -23.10 -3.26 -15.36
N ARG A 89 -23.41 -4.56 -15.35
CA ARG A 89 -24.79 -5.06 -15.19
C ARG A 89 -25.38 -4.65 -13.84
N ARG A 90 -24.65 -4.81 -12.75
CA ARG A 90 -25.08 -4.41 -11.41
C ARG A 90 -25.34 -2.91 -11.34
N LYS A 91 -24.45 -2.09 -11.89
CA LYS A 91 -24.59 -0.64 -11.94
C LYS A 91 -25.84 -0.21 -12.74
N ALA A 92 -26.09 -0.83 -13.89
CA ALA A 92 -27.26 -0.54 -14.71
C ALA A 92 -28.57 -0.94 -14.01
N ALA A 93 -28.62 -2.11 -13.37
CA ALA A 93 -29.77 -2.57 -12.59
C ALA A 93 -30.05 -1.61 -11.41
N HIS A 94 -29.03 -1.16 -10.72
CA HIS A 94 -29.17 -0.21 -9.61
C HIS A 94 -29.69 1.15 -10.06
N ALA A 95 -29.21 1.66 -11.19
CA ALA A 95 -29.72 2.90 -11.78
C ALA A 95 -31.17 2.77 -12.26
N ALA A 96 -31.60 1.61 -12.78
CA ALA A 96 -32.96 1.35 -13.20
C ALA A 96 -33.97 1.27 -12.05
N THR A 97 -33.53 0.91 -10.82
CA THR A 97 -34.38 0.87 -9.62
C THR A 97 -34.55 2.23 -8.94
N GLY A 98 -33.88 3.28 -9.40
CA GLY A 98 -33.97 4.63 -8.82
C GLY A 98 -33.39 4.78 -7.42
N THR A 99 -32.75 3.78 -6.87
CA THR A 99 -32.00 3.83 -5.61
C THR A 99 -30.57 4.31 -5.92
N GLY A 100 -30.40 5.60 -5.83
CA GLY A 100 -29.13 6.26 -6.12
C GLY A 100 -28.09 6.11 -5.02
#